data_c6e7eaa6da65865fc29a060cc59d8ea9
#
_entry.id   c6e7eaa6da65865fc29a060cc59d8ea9
#
_cell.length_a   1.000
_cell.length_b   1.000
_cell.length_c   1.000
_cell.angle_alpha   90.00
_cell.angle_beta   90.00
_cell.angle_gamma   90.00
#
_symmetry.space_group_name_H-M   'P 1'
#
loop_
_entity.id
_entity.type
_entity.pdbx_description
1 polymer ?
#
loop_
_entity_poly.entity_id
_entity_poly.type
_entity_poly.pdbx_seq_one_letter_code
_entity_poly.pdbx_strand_id
1 'polypeptide(L)'
;MKEIFLQISNRQDLSQDQVQAVFDRILKNEVSESQIASFLMGLKIKGETSDEITGIVRALKSHATVLPETFTDAMCNCGTGGDQSYSFNISTTACFVLAAGGIRMAKAGNRSISSKSGSADVLEVLGINVAASPEILSKALDEVGLAFIFAQTMHPAMRFIGPARQALGVPTIMNLVGPLANPLDLETQLMGLYRVELQEIVANAIQQLGRKRAVIITGPDNMDEAALYGTNTYTLLEDGHISQHTFTYEDLGMEKVELSDITGGDAKENAEILLSVLRNEASPYLETTVLNVGLGFFANGKAGTIKEGVELARQLIADGSALEKLSKLQEVQV
;
A
#
# COMPACT_ATOMS: atom_id res chain seq x y z
N MET A 1 13.60 -19.16 -19.81
CA MET A 1 12.85 -18.11 -20.55
C MET A 1 12.09 -18.66 -21.77
N LYS A 2 12.70 -19.44 -22.69
CA LYS A 2 11.99 -19.89 -23.91
C LYS A 2 10.67 -20.62 -23.61
N GLU A 3 10.67 -21.58 -22.71
CA GLU A 3 9.47 -22.34 -22.31
C GLU A 3 8.40 -21.44 -21.68
N ILE A 4 8.82 -20.51 -20.82
CA ILE A 4 7.94 -19.52 -20.19
C ILE A 4 7.26 -18.64 -21.26
N PHE A 5 8.01 -18.15 -22.24
CA PHE A 5 7.45 -17.36 -23.33
C PHE A 5 6.46 -18.14 -24.20
N LEU A 6 6.75 -19.43 -24.49
CA LEU A 6 5.82 -20.29 -25.19
C LEU A 6 4.53 -20.51 -24.41
N GLN A 7 4.61 -20.72 -23.10
CA GLN A 7 3.46 -20.89 -22.24
C GLN A 7 2.60 -19.60 -22.23
N ILE A 8 3.20 -18.44 -22.00
CA ILE A 8 2.50 -17.14 -22.04
C ILE A 8 1.86 -16.88 -23.41
N SER A 9 2.58 -17.16 -24.52
CA SER A 9 2.08 -16.94 -25.88
C SER A 9 0.86 -17.81 -26.20
N ASN A 10 0.74 -18.96 -25.57
CA ASN A 10 -0.42 -19.86 -25.62
C ASN A 10 -1.51 -19.49 -24.62
N ARG A 11 -1.40 -18.33 -23.94
CA ARG A 11 -2.31 -17.86 -22.88
C ARG A 11 -2.46 -18.83 -21.71
N GLN A 12 -1.42 -19.60 -21.44
CA GLN A 12 -1.39 -20.51 -20.30
C GLN A 12 -0.84 -19.77 -19.07
N ASP A 13 -1.46 -19.99 -17.92
CA ASP A 13 -1.04 -19.42 -16.66
C ASP A 13 0.26 -20.06 -16.17
N LEU A 14 1.05 -19.25 -15.47
CA LEU A 14 2.27 -19.70 -14.83
C LEU A 14 2.00 -20.04 -13.37
N SER A 15 2.64 -21.09 -12.87
CA SER A 15 2.61 -21.41 -11.44
C SER A 15 3.45 -20.41 -10.65
N GLN A 16 3.19 -20.34 -9.33
CA GLN A 16 3.96 -19.52 -8.40
C GLN A 16 5.47 -19.80 -8.51
N ASP A 17 5.85 -21.09 -8.53
CA ASP A 17 7.25 -21.49 -8.60
C ASP A 17 7.92 -21.12 -9.92
N GLN A 18 7.20 -21.22 -11.05
CA GLN A 18 7.71 -20.78 -12.36
C GLN A 18 8.00 -19.27 -12.37
N VAL A 19 7.07 -18.47 -11.87
CA VAL A 19 7.21 -17.01 -11.81
C VAL A 19 8.29 -16.63 -10.81
N GLN A 20 8.31 -17.24 -9.64
CA GLN A 20 9.36 -17.00 -8.64
C GLN A 20 10.74 -17.27 -9.23
N ALA A 21 10.95 -18.42 -9.90
CA ALA A 21 12.21 -18.76 -10.53
C ALA A 21 12.64 -17.77 -11.62
N VAL A 22 11.70 -17.24 -12.41
CA VAL A 22 11.98 -16.18 -13.39
C VAL A 22 12.43 -14.90 -12.69
N PHE A 23 11.69 -14.47 -11.65
CA PHE A 23 12.01 -13.25 -10.92
C PHE A 23 13.31 -13.35 -10.13
N ASP A 24 13.62 -14.48 -9.52
CA ASP A 24 14.92 -14.73 -8.87
C ASP A 24 16.09 -14.48 -9.81
N ARG A 25 15.96 -14.90 -11.08
CA ARG A 25 16.97 -14.63 -12.11
C ARG A 25 17.01 -13.17 -12.52
N ILE A 26 15.85 -12.50 -12.63
CA ILE A 26 15.78 -11.07 -12.91
C ILE A 26 16.48 -10.27 -11.80
N LEU A 27 16.17 -10.58 -10.55
CA LEU A 27 16.73 -9.90 -9.37
C LEU A 27 18.24 -10.15 -9.19
N LYS A 28 18.77 -11.22 -9.78
CA LYS A 28 20.21 -11.51 -9.90
C LYS A 28 20.87 -10.89 -11.14
N ASN A 29 20.12 -10.13 -11.94
CA ASN A 29 20.60 -9.55 -13.21
C ASN A 29 21.03 -10.59 -14.25
N GLU A 30 20.36 -11.74 -14.31
CA GLU A 30 20.65 -12.84 -15.23
C GLU A 30 19.73 -12.87 -16.46
N VAL A 31 18.83 -11.89 -16.58
CA VAL A 31 17.81 -11.80 -17.64
C VAL A 31 17.97 -10.45 -18.35
N SER A 32 17.99 -10.45 -19.68
CA SER A 32 18.13 -9.21 -20.44
C SER A 32 16.90 -8.32 -20.33
N GLU A 33 17.08 -7.01 -20.48
CA GLU A 33 16.01 -6.02 -20.43
C GLU A 33 14.86 -6.33 -21.41
N SER A 34 15.20 -6.75 -22.63
CA SER A 34 14.20 -7.16 -23.63
C SER A 34 13.38 -8.37 -23.18
N GLN A 35 14.00 -9.34 -22.51
CA GLN A 35 13.29 -10.49 -21.95
C GLN A 35 12.41 -10.10 -20.77
N ILE A 36 12.86 -9.18 -19.91
CA ILE A 36 12.05 -8.65 -18.80
C ILE A 36 10.82 -7.92 -19.36
N ALA A 37 11.02 -7.02 -20.34
CA ALA A 37 9.91 -6.30 -20.96
C ALA A 37 8.92 -7.26 -21.65
N SER A 38 9.41 -8.26 -22.37
CA SER A 38 8.56 -9.28 -23.00
C SER A 38 7.78 -10.10 -21.98
N PHE A 39 8.38 -10.44 -20.85
CA PHE A 39 7.72 -11.17 -19.77
C PHE A 39 6.60 -10.34 -19.14
N LEU A 40 6.89 -9.10 -18.74
CA LEU A 40 5.91 -8.20 -18.12
C LEU A 40 4.74 -7.91 -19.06
N MET A 41 5.04 -7.64 -20.34
CA MET A 41 4.00 -7.35 -21.34
C MET A 41 3.20 -8.61 -21.69
N GLY A 42 3.87 -9.76 -21.74
CA GLY A 42 3.21 -11.05 -21.96
C GLY A 42 2.17 -11.38 -20.88
N LEU A 43 2.51 -11.22 -19.60
CA LEU A 43 1.58 -11.40 -18.48
C LEU A 43 0.40 -10.43 -18.58
N LYS A 44 0.66 -9.16 -18.89
CA LYS A 44 -0.38 -8.14 -19.06
C LYS A 44 -1.38 -8.50 -20.17
N ILE A 45 -0.88 -8.96 -21.34
CA ILE A 45 -1.73 -9.33 -22.49
C ILE A 45 -2.52 -10.61 -22.20
N LYS A 46 -1.92 -11.56 -21.49
CA LYS A 46 -2.57 -12.80 -21.07
C LYS A 46 -3.68 -12.52 -20.05
N GLY A 47 -3.48 -11.57 -19.16
CA GLY A 47 -4.19 -11.34 -17.92
C GLY A 47 -3.44 -11.99 -16.76
N GLU A 48 -3.18 -11.20 -15.72
CA GLU A 48 -2.45 -11.62 -14.52
C GLU A 48 -3.31 -12.54 -13.63
N THR A 49 -2.67 -13.49 -12.95
CA THR A 49 -3.31 -14.38 -11.98
C THR A 49 -2.78 -14.16 -10.57
N SER A 50 -3.53 -14.63 -9.55
CA SER A 50 -3.08 -14.59 -8.15
C SER A 50 -1.79 -15.36 -7.92
N ASP A 51 -1.60 -16.49 -8.61
CA ASP A 51 -0.38 -17.29 -8.52
C ASP A 51 0.83 -16.54 -9.08
N GLU A 52 0.65 -15.84 -10.20
CA GLU A 52 1.72 -15.04 -10.81
C GLU A 52 2.10 -13.86 -9.92
N ILE A 53 1.11 -13.15 -9.35
CA ILE A 53 1.34 -12.08 -8.37
C ILE A 53 2.11 -12.63 -7.16
N THR A 54 1.64 -13.75 -6.60
CA THR A 54 2.25 -14.38 -5.42
C THR A 54 3.69 -14.83 -5.69
N GLY A 55 3.96 -15.42 -6.85
CA GLY A 55 5.31 -15.83 -7.25
C GLY A 55 6.29 -14.65 -7.32
N ILE A 56 5.85 -13.52 -7.91
CA ILE A 56 6.66 -12.29 -7.93
C ILE A 56 6.94 -11.78 -6.52
N VAL A 57 5.90 -11.68 -5.69
CA VAL A 57 6.04 -11.17 -4.31
C VAL A 57 6.98 -12.04 -3.49
N ARG A 58 6.90 -13.37 -3.60
CA ARG A 58 7.82 -14.31 -2.93
C ARG A 58 9.27 -14.06 -3.35
N ALA A 59 9.54 -13.90 -4.66
CA ALA A 59 10.87 -13.57 -5.14
C ALA A 59 11.36 -12.23 -4.58
N LEU A 60 10.53 -11.19 -4.60
CA LEU A 60 10.89 -9.88 -4.05
C LEU A 60 11.21 -9.95 -2.56
N LYS A 61 10.40 -10.67 -1.77
CA LYS A 61 10.64 -10.84 -0.33
C LYS A 61 11.93 -11.63 -0.05
N SER A 62 12.23 -12.68 -0.83
CA SER A 62 13.46 -13.48 -0.63
C SER A 62 14.75 -12.71 -0.94
N HIS A 63 14.66 -11.62 -1.71
CA HIS A 63 15.77 -10.73 -2.05
C HIS A 63 15.70 -9.37 -1.32
N ALA A 64 14.74 -9.21 -0.41
CA ALA A 64 14.59 -7.96 0.36
C ALA A 64 15.65 -7.81 1.45
N THR A 65 15.90 -6.57 1.84
CA THR A 65 16.62 -6.27 3.07
C THR A 65 15.80 -6.73 4.27
N VAL A 66 16.38 -7.53 5.15
CA VAL A 66 15.70 -8.11 6.31
C VAL A 66 15.89 -7.21 7.53
N LEU A 67 14.84 -7.03 8.32
CA LEU A 67 14.92 -6.40 9.63
C LEU A 67 15.53 -7.39 10.65
N PRO A 68 16.28 -6.90 11.65
CA PRO A 68 16.88 -7.79 12.66
C PRO A 68 15.84 -8.49 13.56
N GLU A 69 14.67 -7.88 13.73
CA GLU A 69 13.59 -8.41 14.54
C GLU A 69 12.40 -8.87 13.68
N THR A 70 11.66 -9.86 14.19
CA THR A 70 10.46 -10.39 13.52
C THR A 70 9.22 -9.82 14.19
N PHE A 71 8.33 -9.24 13.38
CA PHE A 71 7.03 -8.73 13.81
C PHE A 71 5.93 -9.54 13.10
N THR A 72 5.04 -10.17 13.87
CA THR A 72 3.98 -11.04 13.33
C THR A 72 2.60 -10.42 13.36
N ASP A 73 2.47 -9.22 13.94
CA ASP A 73 1.25 -8.43 14.14
C ASP A 73 1.21 -7.16 13.28
N ALA A 74 2.11 -7.04 12.31
CA ALA A 74 2.24 -5.84 11.52
C ALA A 74 1.12 -5.70 10.48
N MET A 75 0.73 -4.45 10.22
CA MET A 75 -0.20 -4.05 9.16
C MET A 75 0.47 -3.08 8.19
N CYS A 76 0.06 -3.12 6.92
CA CYS A 76 0.36 -2.09 5.94
C CYS A 76 -0.93 -1.51 5.34
N ASN A 77 -0.95 -0.18 5.11
CA ASN A 77 -2.04 0.53 4.46
C ASN A 77 -1.52 1.31 3.26
N CYS A 78 -1.27 0.68 2.14
CA CYS A 78 -0.81 1.38 0.95
C CYS A 78 -1.58 0.96 -0.29
N GLY A 79 -1.78 1.90 -1.21
CA GLY A 79 -2.40 1.67 -2.50
C GLY A 79 -1.39 1.42 -3.62
N THR A 80 -1.92 1.05 -4.77
CA THR A 80 -1.16 0.84 -6.01
C THR A 80 -0.64 2.13 -6.62
N GLY A 81 -1.28 3.26 -6.31
CA GLY A 81 -1.12 4.50 -7.06
C GLY A 81 -1.63 4.38 -8.49
N GLY A 82 -1.44 5.46 -9.25
CA GLY A 82 -1.74 5.46 -10.69
C GLY A 82 -3.20 5.68 -11.06
N ASP A 83 -4.05 6.03 -10.11
CA ASP A 83 -5.47 6.33 -10.25
C ASP A 83 -5.75 7.72 -10.88
N GLN A 84 -4.74 8.57 -10.97
CA GLN A 84 -4.82 9.94 -11.48
C GLN A 84 -5.76 10.87 -10.68
N SER A 85 -6.10 10.52 -9.44
CA SER A 85 -6.91 11.35 -8.55
C SER A 85 -6.18 12.62 -8.10
N TYR A 86 -4.86 12.58 -8.08
CA TYR A 86 -4.00 13.65 -7.54
C TYR A 86 -4.38 14.06 -6.12
N SER A 87 -4.97 13.16 -5.35
CA SER A 87 -5.30 13.38 -3.95
C SER A 87 -4.04 13.62 -3.09
N PHE A 88 -4.23 14.24 -1.92
CA PHE A 88 -3.16 14.32 -0.93
C PHE A 88 -2.73 12.91 -0.46
N ASN A 89 -1.65 12.81 0.31
CA ASN A 89 -1.12 11.53 0.77
C ASN A 89 -1.98 10.90 1.89
N ILE A 90 -3.21 10.44 1.52
CA ILE A 90 -4.25 9.93 2.42
C ILE A 90 -3.69 8.78 3.27
N SER A 91 -3.18 7.72 2.64
CA SER A 91 -2.69 6.54 3.37
C SER A 91 -1.48 6.84 4.25
N THR A 92 -0.64 7.84 3.87
CA THR A 92 0.49 8.29 4.69
C THR A 92 0.01 9.04 5.93
N THR A 93 -1.00 9.91 5.79
CA THR A 93 -1.63 10.59 6.93
C THR A 93 -2.33 9.60 7.85
N ALA A 94 -3.09 8.68 7.28
CA ALA A 94 -3.84 7.65 8.01
C ALA A 94 -2.93 6.73 8.84
N CYS A 95 -1.70 6.43 8.43
CA CYS A 95 -0.84 5.50 9.15
C CYS A 95 -0.47 5.99 10.56
N PHE A 96 -0.37 7.30 10.80
CA PHE A 96 -0.12 7.86 12.14
C PHE A 96 -1.30 7.63 13.08
N VAL A 97 -2.52 7.77 12.58
CA VAL A 97 -3.74 7.55 13.37
C VAL A 97 -3.94 6.06 13.67
N LEU A 98 -3.69 5.18 12.68
CA LEU A 98 -3.73 3.73 12.87
C LEU A 98 -2.71 3.28 13.92
N ALA A 99 -1.50 3.83 13.87
CA ALA A 99 -0.47 3.56 14.89
C ALA A 99 -0.86 4.11 16.28
N ALA A 100 -1.50 5.28 16.35
CA ALA A 100 -2.03 5.81 17.60
C ALA A 100 -3.10 4.90 18.22
N GLY A 101 -3.90 4.26 17.37
CA GLY A 101 -4.84 3.22 17.78
C GLY A 101 -4.20 1.89 18.19
N GLY A 102 -2.85 1.79 18.24
CA GLY A 102 -2.13 0.62 18.72
C GLY A 102 -1.97 -0.48 17.66
N ILE A 103 -2.10 -0.17 16.38
CA ILE A 103 -1.73 -1.08 15.30
C ILE A 103 -0.25 -0.88 14.99
N ARG A 104 0.53 -1.97 14.86
CA ARG A 104 1.92 -1.91 14.42
C ARG A 104 1.97 -1.69 12.92
N MET A 105 2.27 -0.45 12.51
CA MET A 105 2.23 -0.02 11.13
C MET A 105 3.60 -0.15 10.44
N ALA A 106 3.73 -1.10 9.52
CA ALA A 106 4.85 -1.21 8.60
C ALA A 106 4.47 -0.56 7.25
N LYS A 107 4.46 0.77 7.21
CA LYS A 107 3.96 1.55 6.06
C LYS A 107 4.91 1.46 4.87
N ALA A 108 4.59 0.64 3.88
CA ALA A 108 5.32 0.64 2.61
C ALA A 108 5.04 1.91 1.81
N GLY A 109 6.09 2.44 1.17
CA GLY A 109 5.95 3.61 0.32
C GLY A 109 7.16 3.88 -0.55
N ASN A 110 7.04 4.86 -1.44
CA ASN A 110 8.08 5.23 -2.39
C ASN A 110 8.01 6.73 -2.69
N ARG A 111 8.98 7.21 -3.48
CA ARG A 111 8.89 8.52 -4.12
C ARG A 111 7.85 8.48 -5.24
N SER A 112 7.32 9.64 -5.58
CA SER A 112 6.40 9.75 -6.71
C SER A 112 7.06 9.39 -8.03
N ILE A 113 6.29 8.74 -8.91
CA ILE A 113 6.65 8.53 -10.32
C ILE A 113 5.73 9.35 -11.23
N SER A 114 4.45 9.50 -10.87
CA SER A 114 3.41 10.12 -11.69
C SER A 114 2.68 11.28 -11.00
N SER A 115 2.62 11.30 -9.67
CA SER A 115 2.02 12.38 -8.89
C SER A 115 3.03 13.47 -8.56
N LYS A 116 2.58 14.60 -7.99
CA LYS A 116 3.46 15.71 -7.58
C LYS A 116 4.33 15.36 -6.37
N SER A 117 3.90 14.44 -5.52
CA SER A 117 4.59 14.06 -4.28
C SER A 117 4.23 12.64 -3.87
N GLY A 118 5.23 11.82 -3.57
CA GLY A 118 5.07 10.49 -3.00
C GLY A 118 5.14 10.51 -1.47
N SER A 119 4.87 9.37 -0.84
CA SER A 119 4.91 9.24 0.62
C SER A 119 6.28 9.57 1.22
N ALA A 120 7.36 9.12 0.55
CA ALA A 120 8.73 9.42 0.99
C ALA A 120 9.03 10.92 0.96
N ASP A 121 8.57 11.63 -0.08
CA ASP A 121 8.85 13.05 -0.26
C ASP A 121 8.20 13.89 0.85
N VAL A 122 6.97 13.56 1.23
CA VAL A 122 6.25 14.21 2.35
C VAL A 122 6.92 13.94 3.69
N LEU A 123 7.30 12.69 3.94
CA LEU A 123 7.91 12.29 5.21
C LEU A 123 9.28 12.95 5.41
N GLU A 124 10.07 13.12 4.35
CA GLU A 124 11.35 13.86 4.41
C GLU A 124 11.14 15.34 4.80
N VAL A 125 10.10 16.00 4.24
CA VAL A 125 9.75 17.37 4.65
C VAL A 125 9.38 17.44 6.13
N LEU A 126 8.74 16.39 6.66
CA LEU A 126 8.41 16.26 8.08
C LEU A 126 9.61 15.82 8.95
N GLY A 127 10.81 15.76 8.39
CA GLY A 127 12.03 15.40 9.15
C GLY A 127 12.17 13.91 9.45
N ILE A 128 11.43 13.05 8.76
CA ILE A 128 11.57 11.59 8.88
C ILE A 128 12.69 11.09 7.96
N ASN A 129 13.61 10.32 8.50
CA ASN A 129 14.65 9.64 7.71
C ASN A 129 14.05 8.44 7.00
N VAL A 130 13.60 8.62 5.75
CA VAL A 130 12.99 7.54 4.95
C VAL A 130 13.98 6.43 4.57
N ALA A 131 15.30 6.73 4.58
CA ALA A 131 16.37 5.78 4.30
C ALA A 131 17.01 5.21 5.58
N ALA A 132 16.25 5.17 6.68
CA ALA A 132 16.72 4.62 7.96
C ALA A 132 17.19 3.17 7.81
N SER A 133 18.20 2.80 8.63
CA SER A 133 18.73 1.43 8.63
C SER A 133 17.70 0.42 9.16
N PRO A 134 17.84 -0.88 8.84
CA PRO A 134 16.96 -1.93 9.36
C PRO A 134 16.84 -1.93 10.89
N GLU A 135 17.92 -1.60 11.61
CA GLU A 135 17.94 -1.52 13.07
C GLU A 135 17.04 -0.36 13.57
N ILE A 136 17.12 0.80 12.92
CA ILE A 136 16.27 1.95 13.26
C ILE A 136 14.81 1.65 12.93
N LEU A 137 14.53 0.97 11.80
CA LEU A 137 13.16 0.56 11.44
C LEU A 137 12.58 -0.42 12.46
N SER A 138 13.37 -1.41 12.92
CA SER A 138 12.94 -2.33 13.99
C SER A 138 12.65 -1.58 15.29
N LYS A 139 13.55 -0.67 15.70
CA LYS A 139 13.34 0.15 16.89
C LYS A 139 12.08 1.00 16.79
N ALA A 140 11.82 1.62 15.62
CA ALA A 140 10.62 2.42 15.40
C ALA A 140 9.33 1.56 15.46
N LEU A 141 9.35 0.35 14.92
CA LEU A 141 8.22 -0.59 15.03
C LEU A 141 7.97 -1.04 16.46
N ASP A 142 9.03 -1.24 17.26
CA ASP A 142 8.92 -1.69 18.65
C ASP A 142 8.47 -0.55 19.58
N GLU A 143 9.15 0.59 19.56
CA GLU A 143 8.95 1.68 20.51
C GLU A 143 7.78 2.61 20.13
N VAL A 144 7.59 2.88 18.82
CA VAL A 144 6.55 3.81 18.32
C VAL A 144 5.34 3.07 17.77
N GLY A 145 5.53 1.84 17.27
CA GLY A 145 4.52 1.08 16.56
C GLY A 145 4.34 1.54 15.11
N LEU A 146 5.30 2.29 14.54
CA LEU A 146 5.24 2.80 13.17
C LEU A 146 6.63 2.88 12.57
N ALA A 147 6.83 2.30 11.38
CA ALA A 147 8.02 2.52 10.56
C ALA A 147 7.63 2.71 9.09
N PHE A 148 8.40 3.55 8.39
CA PHE A 148 8.29 3.73 6.96
C PHE A 148 9.23 2.77 6.22
N ILE A 149 8.64 1.86 5.47
CA ILE A 149 9.35 0.81 4.71
C ILE A 149 9.57 1.33 3.29
N PHE A 150 10.73 1.97 3.09
CA PHE A 150 11.07 2.62 1.82
C PHE A 150 11.47 1.57 0.77
N ALA A 151 10.71 1.49 -0.31
CA ALA A 151 10.88 0.44 -1.32
C ALA A 151 12.28 0.38 -1.93
N GLN A 152 12.96 1.52 -2.13
CA GLN A 152 14.28 1.56 -2.76
C GLN A 152 15.38 0.99 -1.85
N THR A 153 15.30 1.18 -0.54
CA THR A 153 16.26 0.63 0.43
C THR A 153 15.96 -0.82 0.77
N MET A 154 14.69 -1.18 0.81
CA MET A 154 14.28 -2.53 1.19
C MET A 154 14.34 -3.53 0.03
N HIS A 155 14.24 -3.06 -1.22
CA HIS A 155 14.30 -3.90 -2.43
C HIS A 155 15.33 -3.38 -3.43
N PRO A 156 16.63 -3.36 -3.09
CA PRO A 156 17.66 -2.78 -3.96
C PRO A 156 17.78 -3.50 -5.33
N ALA A 157 17.41 -4.78 -5.41
CA ALA A 157 17.41 -5.55 -6.66
C ALA A 157 16.32 -5.12 -7.66
N MET A 158 15.31 -4.37 -7.23
CA MET A 158 14.28 -3.81 -8.13
C MET A 158 14.86 -2.88 -9.21
N ARG A 159 16.05 -2.33 -8.99
CA ARG A 159 16.77 -1.53 -10.00
C ARG A 159 16.96 -2.25 -11.34
N PHE A 160 17.02 -3.59 -11.36
CA PHE A 160 17.18 -4.36 -12.58
C PHE A 160 15.91 -4.47 -13.42
N ILE A 161 14.75 -4.18 -12.82
CA ILE A 161 13.44 -4.17 -13.51
C ILE A 161 13.12 -2.76 -14.04
N GLY A 162 13.67 -1.72 -13.41
CA GLY A 162 13.38 -0.32 -13.69
C GLY A 162 13.47 0.06 -15.19
N PRO A 163 14.58 -0.21 -15.87
CA PRO A 163 14.74 0.13 -17.28
C PRO A 163 13.67 -0.48 -18.19
N ALA A 164 13.36 -1.77 -18.02
CA ALA A 164 12.30 -2.45 -18.78
C ALA A 164 10.92 -1.82 -18.55
N ARG A 165 10.59 -1.46 -17.29
CA ARG A 165 9.33 -0.77 -16.96
C ARG A 165 9.26 0.60 -17.59
N GLN A 166 10.36 1.36 -17.55
CA GLN A 166 10.44 2.68 -18.16
C GLN A 166 10.28 2.61 -19.69
N ALA A 167 10.93 1.65 -20.32
CA ALA A 167 10.83 1.43 -21.76
C ALA A 167 9.42 1.03 -22.20
N LEU A 168 8.69 0.25 -21.39
CA LEU A 168 7.31 -0.12 -21.67
C LEU A 168 6.33 1.06 -21.55
N GLY A 169 6.53 1.97 -20.59
CA GLY A 169 5.71 3.16 -20.42
C GLY A 169 4.22 2.89 -20.10
N VAL A 170 3.86 1.65 -19.73
CA VAL A 170 2.49 1.25 -19.39
C VAL A 170 2.44 0.49 -18.07
N PRO A 171 1.30 0.53 -17.33
CA PRO A 171 1.12 -0.29 -16.13
C PRO A 171 1.23 -1.78 -16.46
N THR A 172 1.91 -2.52 -15.57
CA THR A 172 2.09 -3.97 -15.65
C THR A 172 1.77 -4.61 -14.30
N ILE A 173 1.92 -5.92 -14.17
CA ILE A 173 1.79 -6.65 -12.89
C ILE A 173 2.64 -6.01 -11.77
N MET A 174 3.74 -5.32 -12.11
CA MET A 174 4.59 -4.61 -11.14
C MET A 174 3.86 -3.48 -10.40
N ASN A 175 2.77 -2.95 -10.94
CA ASN A 175 1.95 -1.95 -10.26
C ASN A 175 1.07 -2.59 -9.17
N LEU A 176 0.74 -3.87 -9.30
CA LEU A 176 -0.03 -4.62 -8.31
C LEU A 176 0.84 -5.14 -7.16
N VAL A 177 2.10 -5.53 -7.47
CA VAL A 177 2.95 -6.20 -6.48
C VAL A 177 3.62 -5.25 -5.48
N GLY A 178 3.73 -3.95 -5.80
CA GLY A 178 4.37 -2.96 -4.91
C GLY A 178 3.80 -2.98 -3.48
N PRO A 179 2.49 -2.81 -3.29
CA PRO A 179 1.85 -2.88 -1.98
C PRO A 179 1.97 -4.24 -1.28
N LEU A 180 2.14 -5.33 -2.04
CA LEU A 180 2.19 -6.69 -1.53
C LEU A 180 3.60 -7.12 -1.11
N ALA A 181 4.64 -6.44 -1.62
CA ALA A 181 6.04 -6.82 -1.45
C ALA A 181 6.66 -6.27 -0.14
N ASN A 182 5.86 -5.98 0.89
CA ASN A 182 6.41 -5.60 2.19
C ASN A 182 7.36 -6.71 2.69
N PRO A 183 8.60 -6.38 3.09
CA PRO A 183 9.56 -7.39 3.56
C PRO A 183 9.11 -8.09 4.85
N LEU A 184 8.27 -7.43 5.67
CA LEU A 184 7.70 -8.05 6.87
C LEU A 184 6.59 -9.05 6.51
N ASP A 185 6.37 -10.00 7.40
CA ASP A 185 5.21 -10.88 7.35
C ASP A 185 4.01 -10.17 7.99
N LEU A 186 3.24 -9.50 7.13
CA LEU A 186 2.07 -8.75 7.58
C LEU A 186 0.97 -9.71 8.06
N GLU A 187 0.35 -9.38 9.18
CA GLU A 187 -0.86 -10.07 9.65
C GLU A 187 -2.10 -9.58 8.91
N THR A 188 -2.20 -8.25 8.75
CA THR A 188 -3.35 -7.61 8.12
C THR A 188 -2.93 -6.57 7.07
N GLN A 189 -3.82 -6.24 6.15
CA GLN A 189 -3.52 -5.28 5.10
C GLN A 189 -4.77 -4.48 4.68
N LEU A 190 -4.64 -3.15 4.56
CA LEU A 190 -5.54 -2.33 3.77
C LEU A 190 -4.80 -1.97 2.47
N MET A 191 -5.38 -2.31 1.33
CA MET A 191 -4.75 -2.06 0.03
C MET A 191 -5.69 -1.29 -0.89
N GLY A 192 -5.28 -0.11 -1.30
CA GLY A 192 -5.95 0.63 -2.38
C GLY A 192 -5.63 0.04 -3.75
N LEU A 193 -6.64 -0.08 -4.60
CA LEU A 193 -6.51 -0.64 -5.94
C LEU A 193 -7.36 0.14 -6.94
N TYR A 194 -6.73 0.77 -7.93
CA TYR A 194 -7.42 1.58 -8.96
C TYR A 194 -8.18 0.75 -10.02
N ARG A 195 -8.17 -0.60 -9.93
CA ARG A 195 -8.81 -1.52 -10.87
C ARG A 195 -9.71 -2.49 -10.11
N VAL A 196 -10.99 -2.14 -9.99
CA VAL A 196 -11.96 -2.92 -9.20
C VAL A 196 -12.07 -4.38 -9.68
N GLU A 197 -11.91 -4.63 -10.98
CA GLU A 197 -11.98 -5.98 -11.57
C GLU A 197 -10.82 -6.91 -11.14
N LEU A 198 -9.79 -6.37 -10.52
CA LEU A 198 -8.65 -7.15 -10.00
C LEU A 198 -8.74 -7.41 -8.49
N GLN A 199 -9.75 -6.90 -7.79
CA GLN A 199 -9.83 -7.02 -6.33
C GLN A 199 -9.83 -8.48 -5.88
N GLU A 200 -10.57 -9.37 -6.53
CA GLU A 200 -10.63 -10.79 -6.18
C GLU A 200 -9.28 -11.49 -6.42
N ILE A 201 -8.63 -11.19 -7.55
CA ILE A 201 -7.29 -11.75 -7.88
C ILE A 201 -6.27 -11.32 -6.83
N VAL A 202 -6.30 -10.05 -6.43
CA VAL A 202 -5.40 -9.49 -5.41
C VAL A 202 -5.73 -10.07 -4.03
N ALA A 203 -7.01 -10.24 -3.67
CA ALA A 203 -7.42 -10.86 -2.41
C ALA A 203 -6.91 -12.31 -2.29
N ASN A 204 -7.02 -13.10 -3.37
CA ASN A 204 -6.46 -14.45 -3.43
C ASN A 204 -4.93 -14.44 -3.27
N ALA A 205 -4.22 -13.51 -3.91
CA ALA A 205 -2.78 -13.37 -3.73
C ALA A 205 -2.41 -13.01 -2.28
N ILE A 206 -3.16 -12.09 -1.65
CA ILE A 206 -2.99 -11.70 -0.24
C ILE A 206 -3.19 -12.91 0.68
N GLN A 207 -4.20 -13.74 0.43
CA GLN A 207 -4.46 -14.97 1.16
C GLN A 207 -3.30 -15.96 1.00
N GLN A 208 -2.82 -16.18 -0.22
CA GLN A 208 -1.68 -17.05 -0.51
C GLN A 208 -0.37 -16.57 0.13
N LEU A 209 -0.24 -15.26 0.39
CA LEU A 209 0.87 -14.64 1.10
C LEU A 209 0.73 -14.72 2.63
N GLY A 210 -0.34 -15.34 3.14
CA GLY A 210 -0.52 -15.67 4.55
C GLY A 210 -1.13 -14.56 5.42
N ARG A 211 -1.70 -13.47 4.83
CA ARG A 211 -2.43 -12.48 5.64
C ARG A 211 -3.71 -13.10 6.17
N LYS A 212 -4.00 -12.86 7.45
CA LYS A 212 -5.21 -13.40 8.10
C LYS A 212 -6.46 -12.60 7.70
N ARG A 213 -6.29 -11.28 7.55
CA ARG A 213 -7.37 -10.37 7.21
C ARG A 213 -6.87 -9.25 6.29
N ALA A 214 -7.68 -8.86 5.31
CA ALA A 214 -7.36 -7.74 4.43
C ALA A 214 -8.62 -7.09 3.87
N VAL A 215 -8.50 -5.80 3.56
CA VAL A 215 -9.48 -5.06 2.75
C VAL A 215 -8.76 -4.52 1.52
N ILE A 216 -9.31 -4.81 0.35
CA ILE A 216 -8.87 -4.24 -0.93
C ILE A 216 -9.96 -3.24 -1.34
N ILE A 217 -9.62 -1.97 -1.39
CA ILE A 217 -10.58 -0.87 -1.63
C ILE A 217 -10.38 -0.24 -3.01
N THR A 218 -11.46 0.06 -3.69
CA THR A 218 -11.51 0.93 -4.86
C THR A 218 -12.62 1.96 -4.62
N GLY A 219 -12.24 3.21 -4.56
CA GLY A 219 -13.18 4.33 -4.46
C GLY A 219 -13.84 4.64 -5.81
N PRO A 220 -14.76 5.61 -5.84
CA PRO A 220 -15.38 6.09 -7.07
C PRO A 220 -14.31 6.53 -8.07
N ASP A 221 -14.64 6.49 -9.36
CA ASP A 221 -13.75 6.87 -10.47
C ASP A 221 -12.41 6.11 -10.49
N ASN A 222 -12.40 4.89 -9.92
CA ASN A 222 -11.22 4.03 -9.75
C ASN A 222 -10.13 4.62 -8.85
N MET A 223 -10.50 5.43 -7.87
CA MET A 223 -9.56 5.93 -6.87
C MET A 223 -9.02 4.76 -6.03
N ASP A 224 -7.73 4.74 -5.76
CA ASP A 224 -7.09 3.70 -4.93
C ASP A 224 -7.13 4.00 -3.42
N GLU A 225 -8.11 4.79 -2.99
CA GLU A 225 -8.44 5.12 -1.59
C GLU A 225 -9.96 5.19 -1.45
N ALA A 226 -10.48 5.07 -0.24
CA ALA A 226 -11.89 5.32 0.03
C ALA A 226 -12.22 6.81 -0.06
N ALA A 227 -13.36 7.17 -0.65
CA ALA A 227 -13.78 8.55 -0.87
C ALA A 227 -15.17 8.84 -0.30
N LEU A 228 -15.42 10.11 0.01
CA LEU A 228 -16.67 10.61 0.55
C LEU A 228 -17.63 11.12 -0.56
N TYR A 229 -17.48 10.58 -1.77
CA TYR A 229 -18.41 10.79 -2.89
C TYR A 229 -18.62 9.46 -3.60
N GLY A 230 -19.80 9.26 -4.18
CA GLY A 230 -20.11 8.03 -4.93
C GLY A 230 -20.03 6.74 -4.10
N THR A 231 -19.88 5.62 -4.78
CA THR A 231 -19.84 4.29 -4.18
C THR A 231 -18.41 3.77 -4.06
N ASN A 232 -18.04 3.34 -2.88
CA ASN A 232 -16.81 2.61 -2.63
C ASN A 232 -17.08 1.11 -2.75
N THR A 233 -16.21 0.39 -3.45
CA THR A 233 -16.26 -1.08 -3.56
C THR A 233 -15.06 -1.68 -2.87
N TYR A 234 -15.27 -2.64 -1.98
CA TYR A 234 -14.16 -3.34 -1.34
C TYR A 234 -14.35 -4.85 -1.32
N THR A 235 -13.23 -5.55 -1.38
CA THR A 235 -13.16 -6.99 -1.15
C THR A 235 -12.53 -7.24 0.23
N LEU A 236 -13.24 -8.00 1.06
CA LEU A 236 -12.79 -8.43 2.39
C LEU A 236 -12.28 -9.86 2.32
N LEU A 237 -11.05 -10.07 2.78
CA LEU A 237 -10.52 -11.37 3.18
C LEU A 237 -10.62 -11.46 4.70
N GLU A 238 -11.35 -12.44 5.21
CA GLU A 238 -11.51 -12.72 6.63
C GLU A 238 -11.69 -14.21 6.86
N ASP A 239 -10.92 -14.81 7.75
CA ASP A 239 -10.99 -16.24 8.10
C ASP A 239 -10.96 -17.19 6.88
N GLY A 240 -10.17 -16.81 5.88
CA GLY A 240 -10.04 -17.58 4.63
C GLY A 240 -11.19 -17.39 3.63
N HIS A 241 -12.20 -16.59 3.96
CA HIS A 241 -13.30 -16.25 3.07
C HIS A 241 -13.05 -14.91 2.38
N ILE A 242 -13.40 -14.84 1.10
CA ILE A 242 -13.32 -13.63 0.28
C ILE A 242 -14.73 -13.22 -0.08
N SER A 243 -15.10 -11.97 0.20
CA SER A 243 -16.42 -11.41 -0.12
C SER A 243 -16.30 -9.97 -0.60
N GLN A 244 -17.16 -9.55 -1.52
CA GLN A 244 -17.19 -8.19 -2.06
C GLN A 244 -18.37 -7.41 -1.47
N HIS A 245 -18.13 -6.15 -1.16
CA HIS A 245 -19.06 -5.24 -0.51
C HIS A 245 -18.96 -3.84 -1.12
N THR A 246 -19.99 -3.04 -0.86
CA THR A 246 -20.01 -1.61 -1.20
C THR A 246 -20.50 -0.79 -0.02
N PHE A 247 -20.09 0.47 0.02
CA PHE A 247 -20.64 1.46 0.93
C PHE A 247 -20.54 2.86 0.32
N THR A 248 -21.35 3.77 0.85
CA THR A 248 -21.33 5.20 0.54
C THR A 248 -21.05 6.01 1.81
N TYR A 249 -20.80 7.29 1.68
CA TYR A 249 -20.64 8.19 2.82
C TYR A 249 -21.92 8.31 3.66
N GLU A 250 -23.10 8.21 3.03
CA GLU A 250 -24.40 8.21 3.72
C GLU A 250 -24.57 7.01 4.65
N ASP A 251 -24.11 5.82 4.25
CA ASP A 251 -24.16 4.61 5.07
C ASP A 251 -23.40 4.77 6.40
N LEU A 252 -22.39 5.63 6.38
CA LEU A 252 -21.56 5.93 7.55
C LEU A 252 -22.04 7.16 8.33
N GLY A 253 -23.02 7.90 7.80
CA GLY A 253 -23.50 9.15 8.37
C GLY A 253 -22.47 10.29 8.26
N MET A 254 -21.61 10.24 7.24
CA MET A 254 -20.62 11.27 6.95
C MET A 254 -21.15 12.25 5.89
N GLU A 255 -20.54 13.44 5.82
CA GLU A 255 -20.86 14.42 4.80
C GLU A 255 -20.09 14.17 3.52
N LYS A 256 -20.68 14.56 2.39
CA LYS A 256 -20.03 14.48 1.08
C LYS A 256 -18.83 15.40 0.99
N VAL A 257 -17.75 14.90 0.41
CA VAL A 257 -16.54 15.66 0.06
C VAL A 257 -16.21 15.37 -1.40
N GLU A 258 -16.08 16.40 -2.21
CA GLU A 258 -15.76 16.25 -3.64
C GLU A 258 -14.26 15.95 -3.84
N LEU A 259 -13.90 15.29 -4.93
CA LEU A 259 -12.51 14.98 -5.26
C LEU A 259 -11.64 16.26 -5.35
N SER A 260 -12.20 17.36 -5.86
CA SER A 260 -11.53 18.66 -5.94
C SER A 260 -11.11 19.23 -4.58
N ASP A 261 -11.83 18.87 -3.51
CA ASP A 261 -11.60 19.39 -2.16
C ASP A 261 -10.46 18.69 -1.43
N ILE A 262 -9.99 17.55 -1.98
CA ILE A 262 -8.92 16.72 -1.42
C ILE A 262 -7.70 16.63 -2.34
N THR A 263 -7.60 17.50 -3.32
CA THR A 263 -6.43 17.55 -4.20
C THR A 263 -5.17 17.88 -3.41
N GLY A 264 -4.11 17.11 -3.64
CA GLY A 264 -2.80 17.34 -3.07
C GLY A 264 -1.95 18.31 -3.90
N GLY A 265 -0.82 18.69 -3.33
CA GLY A 265 0.16 19.56 -3.92
C GLY A 265 1.56 18.94 -4.01
N ASP A 266 2.57 19.79 -3.88
CA ASP A 266 3.95 19.35 -3.73
C ASP A 266 4.20 18.72 -2.33
N ALA A 267 5.43 18.31 -2.06
CA ALA A 267 5.77 17.65 -0.79
C ALA A 267 5.55 18.56 0.44
N LYS A 268 5.76 19.87 0.30
CA LYS A 268 5.56 20.82 1.40
C LYS A 268 4.06 21.06 1.65
N GLU A 269 3.29 21.28 0.59
CA GLU A 269 1.85 21.44 0.67
C GLU A 269 1.19 20.19 1.30
N ASN A 270 1.60 19.00 0.89
CA ASN A 270 1.08 17.75 1.44
C ASN A 270 1.54 17.50 2.89
N ALA A 271 2.73 17.95 3.28
CA ALA A 271 3.19 17.91 4.67
C ALA A 271 2.35 18.82 5.57
N GLU A 272 2.01 20.03 5.11
CA GLU A 272 1.10 20.93 5.85
C GLU A 272 -0.32 20.36 5.95
N ILE A 273 -0.85 19.76 4.89
CA ILE A 273 -2.13 19.04 4.93
C ILE A 273 -2.10 17.93 5.97
N LEU A 274 -1.06 17.09 5.99
CA LEU A 274 -0.89 16.02 6.97
C LEU A 274 -0.86 16.60 8.39
N LEU A 275 -0.08 17.65 8.64
CA LEU A 275 -0.02 18.31 9.95
C LEU A 275 -1.36 18.89 10.38
N SER A 276 -2.10 19.53 9.47
CA SER A 276 -3.43 20.09 9.77
C SER A 276 -4.42 19.01 10.20
N VAL A 277 -4.39 17.85 9.51
CA VAL A 277 -5.20 16.68 9.90
C VAL A 277 -4.82 16.17 11.29
N LEU A 278 -3.51 15.96 11.55
CA LEU A 278 -3.07 15.47 12.87
C LEU A 278 -3.30 16.47 14.00
N ARG A 279 -3.46 17.78 13.70
CA ARG A 279 -3.87 18.84 14.64
C ARG A 279 -5.39 18.97 14.80
N ASN A 280 -6.16 18.08 14.18
CA ASN A 280 -7.62 18.11 14.20
C ASN A 280 -8.24 19.40 13.62
N GLU A 281 -7.62 19.97 12.61
CA GLU A 281 -8.16 21.15 11.93
C GLU A 281 -9.27 20.73 10.97
N ALA A 282 -10.48 21.26 11.17
CA ALA A 282 -11.66 20.89 10.37
C ALA A 282 -11.45 21.18 8.87
N SER A 283 -11.53 20.15 8.05
CA SER A 283 -11.30 20.23 6.62
C SER A 283 -11.79 18.97 5.88
N PRO A 284 -12.00 19.03 4.55
CA PRO A 284 -12.23 17.86 3.72
C PRO A 284 -11.11 16.80 3.82
N TYR A 285 -9.87 17.21 4.05
CA TYR A 285 -8.73 16.33 4.27
C TYR A 285 -8.88 15.51 5.56
N LEU A 286 -9.33 16.15 6.65
CA LEU A 286 -9.61 15.47 7.91
C LEU A 286 -10.68 14.40 7.73
N GLU A 287 -11.81 14.74 7.12
CA GLU A 287 -12.92 13.83 6.92
C GLU A 287 -12.53 12.62 6.06
N THR A 288 -11.79 12.86 4.97
CA THR A 288 -11.30 11.78 4.11
C THR A 288 -10.27 10.90 4.82
N THR A 289 -9.41 11.48 5.66
CA THR A 289 -8.47 10.72 6.48
C THR A 289 -9.22 9.85 7.49
N VAL A 290 -10.20 10.41 8.19
CA VAL A 290 -11.03 9.69 9.17
C VAL A 290 -11.73 8.48 8.54
N LEU A 291 -12.28 8.63 7.31
CA LEU A 291 -12.85 7.50 6.58
C LEU A 291 -11.82 6.39 6.34
N ASN A 292 -10.65 6.73 5.78
CA ASN A 292 -9.63 5.74 5.43
C ASN A 292 -8.98 5.10 6.67
N VAL A 293 -8.87 5.83 7.78
CA VAL A 293 -8.48 5.28 9.08
C VAL A 293 -9.54 4.32 9.61
N GLY A 294 -10.83 4.70 9.51
CA GLY A 294 -11.94 3.84 9.90
C GLY A 294 -11.93 2.51 9.15
N LEU A 295 -11.72 2.57 7.84
CA LEU A 295 -11.54 1.39 7.00
C LEU A 295 -10.28 0.59 7.40
N GLY A 296 -9.20 1.25 7.81
CA GLY A 296 -7.97 0.62 8.30
C GLY A 296 -8.18 -0.12 9.62
N PHE A 297 -8.92 0.44 10.59
CA PHE A 297 -9.30 -0.25 11.82
C PHE A 297 -10.20 -1.45 11.55
N PHE A 298 -11.13 -1.33 10.62
CA PHE A 298 -11.95 -2.45 10.17
C PHE A 298 -11.10 -3.52 9.48
N ALA A 299 -10.18 -3.15 8.59
CA ALA A 299 -9.28 -4.09 7.91
C ALA A 299 -8.35 -4.84 8.87
N ASN A 300 -7.94 -4.21 9.97
CA ASN A 300 -7.16 -4.84 11.03
C ASN A 300 -8.00 -5.76 11.95
N GLY A 301 -9.31 -5.57 11.99
CA GLY A 301 -10.22 -6.24 12.93
C GLY A 301 -10.32 -5.55 14.29
N LYS A 302 -9.71 -4.38 14.46
CA LYS A 302 -9.79 -3.58 15.70
C LYS A 302 -11.16 -2.90 15.87
N ALA A 303 -11.87 -2.65 14.78
CA ALA A 303 -13.25 -2.24 14.74
C ALA A 303 -14.10 -3.31 14.06
N GLY A 304 -15.28 -3.59 14.58
CA GLY A 304 -16.21 -4.55 13.99
C GLY A 304 -16.93 -4.03 12.75
N THR A 305 -17.00 -2.70 12.60
CA THR A 305 -17.59 -2.01 11.46
C THR A 305 -16.72 -0.83 11.03
N ILE A 306 -16.86 -0.39 9.77
CA ILE A 306 -16.17 0.83 9.28
C ILE A 306 -16.61 2.04 10.12
N LYS A 307 -17.89 2.13 10.50
CA LYS A 307 -18.43 3.23 11.31
C LYS A 307 -17.78 3.31 12.68
N GLU A 308 -17.65 2.18 13.41
CA GLU A 308 -16.92 2.14 14.68
C GLU A 308 -15.46 2.58 14.51
N GLY A 309 -14.82 2.17 13.41
CA GLY A 309 -13.47 2.61 13.07
C GLY A 309 -13.37 4.11 12.82
N VAL A 310 -14.36 4.72 12.17
CA VAL A 310 -14.48 6.18 11.97
C VAL A 310 -14.58 6.91 13.30
N GLU A 311 -15.40 6.41 14.23
CA GLU A 311 -15.54 7.00 15.57
C GLU A 311 -14.23 6.95 16.37
N LEU A 312 -13.53 5.80 16.30
CA LEU A 312 -12.22 5.64 16.93
C LEU A 312 -11.16 6.57 16.30
N ALA A 313 -11.17 6.73 14.97
CA ALA A 313 -10.27 7.63 14.28
C ALA A 313 -10.42 9.09 14.76
N ARG A 314 -11.66 9.57 14.88
CA ARG A 314 -11.97 10.90 15.39
C ARG A 314 -11.43 11.13 16.80
N GLN A 315 -11.60 10.15 17.69
CA GLN A 315 -11.11 10.24 19.07
C GLN A 315 -9.57 10.38 19.11
N LEU A 316 -8.85 9.55 18.39
CA LEU A 316 -7.38 9.53 18.37
C LEU A 316 -6.75 10.78 17.71
N ILE A 317 -7.46 11.42 16.80
CA ILE A 317 -7.03 12.70 16.24
C ILE A 317 -7.33 13.82 17.24
N ALA A 318 -8.54 13.84 17.84
CA ALA A 318 -9.00 14.89 18.73
C ALA A 318 -8.21 14.94 20.05
N ASP A 319 -7.75 13.80 20.57
CA ASP A 319 -6.94 13.73 21.80
C ASP A 319 -5.43 14.00 21.58
N GLY A 320 -5.00 14.18 20.32
CA GLY A 320 -3.61 14.46 19.95
C GLY A 320 -2.71 13.24 19.86
N SER A 321 -3.19 12.02 20.11
CA SER A 321 -2.40 10.78 20.08
C SER A 321 -1.76 10.54 18.72
N ALA A 322 -2.46 10.90 17.65
CA ALA A 322 -1.95 10.75 16.28
C ALA A 322 -0.77 11.71 16.00
N LEU A 323 -0.82 12.94 16.47
CA LEU A 323 0.27 13.91 16.33
C LEU A 323 1.49 13.50 17.17
N GLU A 324 1.26 12.93 18.35
CA GLU A 324 2.34 12.40 19.20
C GLU A 324 3.13 11.29 18.51
N LYS A 325 2.48 10.45 17.69
CA LYS A 325 3.18 9.40 16.92
C LYS A 325 4.18 9.97 15.92
N LEU A 326 3.86 11.09 15.28
CA LEU A 326 4.81 11.79 14.40
C LEU A 326 6.04 12.25 15.18
N SER A 327 5.85 12.92 16.32
CA SER A 327 6.95 13.39 17.17
C SER A 327 7.84 12.25 17.66
N LYS A 328 7.24 11.16 18.13
CA LYS A 328 8.00 9.97 18.56
C LYS A 328 8.77 9.31 17.41
N LEU A 329 8.20 9.28 16.20
CA LEU A 329 8.90 8.73 15.03
C LEU A 329 10.10 9.60 14.65
N GLN A 330 9.99 10.92 14.75
CA GLN A 330 11.12 11.84 14.54
C GLN A 330 12.24 11.60 15.56
N GLU A 331 11.89 11.44 16.85
CA GLU A 331 12.86 11.23 17.94
C GLU A 331 13.62 9.90 17.81
N VAL A 332 12.94 8.81 17.47
CA VAL A 332 13.56 7.47 17.40
C VAL A 332 14.55 7.32 16.25
N GLN A 333 14.49 8.20 15.25
CA GLN A 333 15.33 8.17 14.05
C GLN A 333 16.57 9.10 14.14
N VAL A 334 16.72 9.83 15.23
CA VAL A 334 17.91 10.61 15.56
C VAL A 334 18.91 9.73 16.30
#